data_74fc249e4e40b44021f2ed9e56966021
#
_entry.id   74fc249e4e40b44021f2ed9e56966021
#
_cell.length_a   1.000
_cell.length_b   1.000
_cell.length_c   1.000
_cell.angle_alpha   90.00
_cell.angle_beta   90.00
_cell.angle_gamma   90.00
#
_symmetry.space_group_name_H-M   'P 1'
#
loop_
_entity.id
_entity.type
_entity.pdbx_description
1 polymer ?
#
loop_
_entity_poly.entity_id
_entity_poly.type
_entity_poly.pdbx_seq_one_letter_code
_entity_poly.pdbx_strand_id
1 'polypeptide(L)'
;MNAVSGCLAAADADTVCREFAPRLIRWQRRHGRHGLPWQGADAYGVWLSEIMLQQTQVATVLDYYPRFRRAFPDVASLAAAPEDDVLRLWAGLGYYSRARNLHKAAGQISRDFGGRFPAERSELEKLAGVGRSTAAAIAAFAFGRRETILDGNVKRVLCRLLALDGDPADKTFERQLWRHAEQLLPPAAADMAAYTQGLMDLGATVCRRSKPDCAACPMHDICAARRDGRTAELPRKKSTAAVKQQTLYWLDLRRADGSLLLAKRPPKGIWAGLYCLPSFDSLAAAHAFAEQYGCPAAALHEESPLSHRLTHRLLEIIPLSARTRQPETPAAPYQWVSPAQLPDYGLPKPLERYLQHQAA
;
A
#
# COMPACT_ATOMS: atom_id res chain seq x y z
N MET A 1 -11.01 -32.68 19.45
CA MET A 1 -9.82 -33.15 20.16
C MET A 1 -8.77 -33.50 19.10
N ASN A 2 -7.77 -32.65 18.94
CA ASN A 2 -6.39 -32.96 18.61
C ASN A 2 -5.67 -31.60 18.41
N ALA A 3 -5.16 -31.10 19.52
CA ALA A 3 -4.21 -29.98 19.51
C ALA A 3 -2.89 -30.50 18.94
N VAL A 4 -2.57 -30.15 17.70
CA VAL A 4 -1.22 -30.33 17.18
C VAL A 4 -0.37 -29.20 17.72
N SER A 5 0.20 -29.45 18.89
CA SER A 5 1.24 -28.64 19.53
C SER A 5 2.53 -28.83 18.75
N GLY A 6 2.78 -27.98 17.76
CA GLY A 6 4.09 -27.81 17.14
C GLY A 6 4.93 -26.88 17.99
N CYS A 7 5.19 -27.22 19.26
CA CYS A 7 6.17 -26.54 20.09
C CYS A 7 7.55 -27.07 19.69
N LEU A 8 8.49 -26.18 19.36
CA LEU A 8 9.93 -26.50 19.37
C LEU A 8 10.25 -27.17 20.71
N ALA A 9 11.17 -28.15 20.72
CA ALA A 9 11.74 -28.61 21.97
C ALA A 9 12.28 -27.40 22.75
N ALA A 10 12.14 -27.38 24.06
CA ALA A 10 12.50 -26.22 24.88
C ALA A 10 13.93 -25.72 24.61
N ALA A 11 14.88 -26.62 24.40
CA ALA A 11 16.25 -26.28 24.04
C ALA A 11 16.40 -25.57 22.68
N ASP A 12 15.59 -25.94 21.69
CA ASP A 12 15.56 -25.29 20.36
C ASP A 12 14.96 -23.88 20.46
N ALA A 13 13.90 -23.71 21.26
CA ALA A 13 13.25 -22.41 21.49
C ALA A 13 14.21 -21.42 22.18
N ASP A 14 14.96 -21.85 23.19
CA ASP A 14 15.95 -21.04 23.90
C ASP A 14 17.09 -20.62 22.95
N THR A 15 17.57 -21.52 22.10
CA THR A 15 18.57 -21.20 21.08
C THR A 15 18.06 -20.15 20.09
N VAL A 16 16.84 -20.29 19.57
CA VAL A 16 16.24 -19.30 18.67
C VAL A 16 16.12 -17.94 19.34
N CYS A 17 15.63 -17.89 20.58
CA CYS A 17 15.49 -16.64 21.34
C CYS A 17 16.82 -15.91 21.55
N ARG A 18 17.90 -16.63 21.83
CA ARG A 18 19.24 -16.05 22.04
C ARG A 18 19.91 -15.60 20.75
N GLU A 19 19.73 -16.34 19.67
CA GLU A 19 20.55 -16.16 18.47
C GLU A 19 19.87 -15.37 17.36
N PHE A 20 18.55 -15.32 17.33
CA PHE A 20 17.80 -14.69 16.25
C PHE A 20 18.16 -13.21 16.05
N ALA A 21 18.01 -12.38 17.08
CA ALA A 21 18.27 -10.95 16.97
C ALA A 21 19.73 -10.63 16.65
N PRO A 22 20.75 -11.22 17.34
CA PRO A 22 22.15 -10.97 17.00
C PRO A 22 22.51 -11.37 15.57
N ARG A 23 22.00 -12.51 15.07
CA ARG A 23 22.25 -12.95 13.70
C ARG A 23 21.60 -12.02 12.67
N LEU A 24 20.34 -11.63 12.91
CA LEU A 24 19.58 -10.75 12.04
C LEU A 24 20.25 -9.37 11.91
N ILE A 25 20.63 -8.76 13.04
CA ILE A 25 21.27 -7.44 13.09
C ILE A 25 22.62 -7.48 12.36
N ARG A 26 23.43 -8.51 12.61
CA ARG A 26 24.74 -8.68 11.96
C ARG A 26 24.61 -8.87 10.45
N TRP A 27 23.61 -9.65 10.03
CA TRP A 27 23.30 -9.88 8.63
C TRP A 27 22.79 -8.59 7.97
N GLN A 28 21.87 -7.88 8.60
CA GLN A 28 21.32 -6.65 8.07
C GLN A 28 22.41 -5.58 7.86
N ARG A 29 23.30 -5.42 8.81
CA ARG A 29 24.42 -4.46 8.70
C ARG A 29 25.37 -4.75 7.53
N ARG A 30 25.46 -6.00 7.08
CA ARG A 30 26.37 -6.42 5.98
C ARG A 30 25.66 -6.58 4.65
N HIS A 31 24.44 -7.07 4.66
CA HIS A 31 23.71 -7.54 3.47
C HIS A 31 22.32 -6.93 3.31
N GLY A 32 21.86 -6.15 4.27
CA GLY A 32 20.58 -5.46 4.20
C GLY A 32 20.57 -4.34 3.15
N ARG A 33 19.39 -3.81 2.89
CA ARG A 33 19.24 -2.65 2.02
C ARG A 33 19.68 -1.39 2.76
N HIS A 34 20.62 -0.67 2.19
CA HIS A 34 21.13 0.59 2.68
C HIS A 34 20.93 1.70 1.66
N GLY A 35 20.96 2.97 2.10
CA GLY A 35 20.82 4.11 1.21
C GLY A 35 19.41 4.35 0.68
N LEU A 36 18.38 3.81 1.34
CA LEU A 36 17.00 4.16 1.02
C LEU A 36 16.71 5.61 1.49
N PRO A 37 15.99 6.44 0.70
CA PRO A 37 15.81 7.87 0.98
C PRO A 37 15.18 8.22 2.32
N TRP A 38 14.50 7.25 2.95
CA TRP A 38 13.83 7.40 4.25
C TRP A 38 14.64 6.86 5.43
N GLN A 39 15.81 6.23 5.18
CA GLN A 39 16.68 5.76 6.25
C GLN A 39 17.37 6.95 6.92
N GLY A 40 17.29 7.02 8.25
CA GLY A 40 17.81 8.16 9.02
C GLY A 40 17.00 9.44 8.87
N ALA A 41 15.81 9.41 8.24
CA ALA A 41 14.92 10.56 8.16
C ALA A 41 14.30 10.87 9.52
N ASP A 42 13.75 12.09 9.64
CA ASP A 42 12.91 12.49 10.76
C ASP A 42 11.63 11.63 10.89
N ALA A 43 10.90 11.81 11.98
CA ALA A 43 9.68 11.02 12.24
C ALA A 43 8.62 11.18 11.13
N TYR A 44 8.52 12.36 10.51
CA TYR A 44 7.64 12.62 9.38
C TYR A 44 8.06 11.79 8.16
N GLY A 45 9.33 11.79 7.82
CA GLY A 45 9.86 11.04 6.68
C GLY A 45 9.75 9.53 6.86
N VAL A 46 10.01 9.02 8.07
CA VAL A 46 9.80 7.62 8.42
C VAL A 46 8.33 7.24 8.27
N TRP A 47 7.42 7.99 8.90
CA TRP A 47 5.98 7.73 8.81
C TRP A 47 5.48 7.74 7.36
N LEU A 48 5.87 8.74 6.57
CA LEU A 48 5.50 8.85 5.17
C LEU A 48 5.92 7.60 4.38
N SER A 49 7.17 7.16 4.55
CA SER A 49 7.68 5.96 3.87
C SER A 49 6.93 4.70 4.30
N GLU A 50 6.65 4.54 5.59
CA GLU A 50 5.93 3.38 6.12
C GLU A 50 4.51 3.29 5.55
N ILE A 51 3.80 4.42 5.39
CA ILE A 51 2.48 4.44 4.76
C ILE A 51 2.59 4.17 3.25
N MET A 52 3.59 4.72 2.55
CA MET A 52 3.80 4.46 1.12
C MET A 52 4.15 3.00 0.84
N LEU A 53 4.91 2.37 1.71
CA LEU A 53 5.35 0.97 1.58
C LEU A 53 4.26 -0.05 1.91
N GLN A 54 3.14 0.35 2.53
CA GLN A 54 2.02 -0.57 2.74
C GLN A 54 1.54 -1.13 1.39
N GLN A 55 1.74 -2.43 1.16
CA GLN A 55 1.36 -3.15 -0.07
C GLN A 55 1.95 -2.56 -1.37
N THR A 56 3.04 -1.81 -1.28
CA THR A 56 3.75 -1.24 -2.43
C THR A 56 5.22 -1.65 -2.40
N GLN A 57 5.78 -1.93 -3.57
CA GLN A 57 7.19 -2.31 -3.69
C GLN A 57 8.10 -1.09 -3.49
N VAL A 58 9.28 -1.32 -2.90
CA VAL A 58 10.30 -0.29 -2.67
C VAL A 58 10.65 0.46 -3.95
N ALA A 59 10.86 -0.24 -5.06
CA ALA A 59 11.20 0.36 -6.36
C ALA A 59 10.18 1.43 -6.80
N THR A 60 8.89 1.20 -6.55
CA THR A 60 7.85 2.20 -6.84
C THR A 60 7.94 3.41 -5.89
N VAL A 61 8.17 3.18 -4.60
CA VAL A 61 8.20 4.26 -3.59
C VAL A 61 9.41 5.17 -3.76
N LEU A 62 10.52 4.68 -4.32
CA LEU A 62 11.72 5.48 -4.57
C LEU A 62 11.46 6.74 -5.40
N ASP A 63 10.54 6.68 -6.37
CA ASP A 63 10.17 7.83 -7.20
C ASP A 63 9.16 8.76 -6.52
N TYR A 64 8.26 8.20 -5.70
CA TYR A 64 7.18 8.96 -5.08
C TYR A 64 7.61 9.71 -3.81
N TYR A 65 8.42 9.10 -2.98
CA TYR A 65 8.83 9.66 -1.70
C TYR A 65 9.54 11.02 -1.83
N PRO A 66 10.56 11.21 -2.70
CA PRO A 66 11.21 12.51 -2.86
C PRO A 66 10.27 13.59 -3.42
N ARG A 67 9.39 13.22 -4.36
CA ARG A 67 8.41 14.14 -4.95
C ARG A 67 7.42 14.64 -3.90
N PHE A 68 6.93 13.73 -3.06
CA PHE A 68 5.98 14.03 -2.00
C PHE A 68 6.61 14.89 -0.90
N ARG A 69 7.85 14.56 -0.47
CA ARG A 69 8.62 15.36 0.49
C ARG A 69 8.95 16.76 -0.01
N ARG A 70 9.14 16.93 -1.31
CA ARG A 70 9.36 18.26 -1.91
C ARG A 70 8.10 19.12 -1.87
N ALA A 71 6.94 18.53 -2.15
CA ALA A 71 5.65 19.23 -2.14
C ALA A 71 5.16 19.49 -0.71
N PHE A 72 5.39 18.55 0.18
CA PHE A 72 4.98 18.61 1.59
C PHE A 72 6.21 18.29 2.45
N PRO A 73 7.05 19.29 2.77
CA PRO A 73 8.33 19.08 3.47
C PRO A 73 8.15 18.62 4.92
N ASP A 74 7.01 18.92 5.53
CA ASP A 74 6.67 18.60 6.91
C ASP A 74 5.19 18.25 7.08
N VAL A 75 4.84 17.84 8.29
CA VAL A 75 3.45 17.41 8.62
C VAL A 75 2.47 18.58 8.58
N ALA A 76 2.92 19.81 8.85
CA ALA A 76 2.06 20.99 8.86
C ALA A 76 1.65 21.39 7.44
N SER A 77 2.59 21.38 6.50
CA SER A 77 2.32 21.64 5.08
C SER A 77 1.40 20.57 4.49
N LEU A 78 1.59 19.30 4.86
CA LEU A 78 0.68 18.23 4.44
C LEU A 78 -0.72 18.39 5.04
N ALA A 79 -0.82 18.77 6.32
CA ALA A 79 -2.11 18.96 6.98
C ALA A 79 -2.91 20.14 6.43
N ALA A 80 -2.23 21.19 5.95
CA ALA A 80 -2.83 22.39 5.37
C ALA A 80 -3.19 22.25 3.90
N ALA A 81 -2.67 21.23 3.21
CA ALA A 81 -2.89 21.03 1.78
C ALA A 81 -4.34 20.61 1.48
N PRO A 82 -4.91 20.98 0.32
CA PRO A 82 -6.14 20.38 -0.18
C PRO A 82 -5.97 18.86 -0.38
N GLU A 83 -7.00 18.08 -0.04
CA GLU A 83 -6.98 16.62 -0.24
C GLU A 83 -6.69 16.23 -1.70
N ASP A 84 -7.18 17.02 -2.65
CA ASP A 84 -6.98 16.77 -4.08
C ASP A 84 -5.52 16.85 -4.49
N ASP A 85 -4.73 17.75 -3.92
CA ASP A 85 -3.28 17.84 -4.15
C ASP A 85 -2.54 16.63 -3.60
N VAL A 86 -2.96 16.16 -2.43
CA VAL A 86 -2.40 14.94 -1.82
C VAL A 86 -2.71 13.73 -2.69
N LEU A 87 -3.95 13.59 -3.16
CA LEU A 87 -4.37 12.50 -4.03
C LEU A 87 -3.69 12.55 -5.40
N ARG A 88 -3.49 13.74 -5.96
CA ARG A 88 -2.77 13.95 -7.23
C ARG A 88 -1.33 13.46 -7.15
N LEU A 89 -0.60 13.83 -6.11
CA LEU A 89 0.77 13.36 -5.90
C LEU A 89 0.87 11.87 -5.56
N TRP A 90 -0.22 11.29 -5.04
CA TRP A 90 -0.32 9.85 -4.75
C TRP A 90 -0.78 9.02 -5.94
N ALA A 91 -1.29 9.66 -6.99
CA ALA A 91 -1.83 8.97 -8.17
C ALA A 91 -0.81 7.98 -8.75
N GLY A 92 -1.26 6.75 -9.01
CA GLY A 92 -0.41 5.65 -9.48
C GLY A 92 0.13 4.72 -8.38
N LEU A 93 0.26 5.15 -7.10
CA LEU A 93 0.66 4.26 -5.98
C LEU A 93 -0.42 3.23 -5.61
N GLY A 94 -1.67 3.50 -5.97
CA GLY A 94 -2.80 2.66 -5.58
C GLY A 94 -3.20 2.76 -4.10
N TYR A 95 -4.28 2.03 -3.72
CA TYR A 95 -4.81 2.04 -2.34
C TYR A 95 -4.99 3.47 -1.80
N TYR A 96 -5.75 4.29 -2.50
CA TYR A 96 -5.91 5.73 -2.25
C TYR A 96 -6.47 6.07 -0.86
N SER A 97 -7.08 5.12 -0.16
CA SER A 97 -7.43 5.26 1.24
C SER A 97 -6.22 5.55 2.14
N ARG A 98 -5.02 5.10 1.73
CA ARG A 98 -3.77 5.42 2.46
C ARG A 98 -3.45 6.91 2.37
N ALA A 99 -3.58 7.52 1.20
CA ALA A 99 -3.35 8.95 1.02
C ALA A 99 -4.35 9.78 1.83
N ARG A 100 -5.64 9.43 1.81
CA ARG A 100 -6.65 10.10 2.64
C ARG A 100 -6.39 9.92 4.14
N ASN A 101 -6.02 8.72 4.56
CA ASN A 101 -5.66 8.47 5.94
C ASN A 101 -4.37 9.21 6.34
N LEU A 102 -3.39 9.27 5.45
CA LEU A 102 -2.16 10.06 5.64
C LEU A 102 -2.50 11.55 5.86
N HIS A 103 -3.32 12.13 5.02
CA HIS A 103 -3.78 13.52 5.13
C HIS A 103 -4.56 13.76 6.44
N LYS A 104 -5.51 12.85 6.75
CA LYS A 104 -6.26 12.90 8.02
C LYS A 104 -5.34 12.80 9.24
N ALA A 105 -4.34 11.90 9.20
CA ALA A 105 -3.38 11.72 10.29
C ALA A 105 -2.47 12.94 10.44
N ALA A 106 -2.07 13.60 9.35
CA ALA A 106 -1.35 14.88 9.41
C ALA A 106 -2.16 15.94 10.17
N GLY A 107 -3.46 16.05 9.87
CA GLY A 107 -4.37 16.92 10.63
C GLY A 107 -4.50 16.53 12.11
N GLN A 108 -4.52 15.23 12.45
CA GLN A 108 -4.49 14.78 13.84
C GLN A 108 -3.19 15.19 14.53
N ILE A 109 -2.02 14.95 13.91
CA ILE A 109 -0.72 15.30 14.49
C ILE A 109 -0.63 16.82 14.74
N SER A 110 -1.11 17.64 13.80
CA SER A 110 -1.11 19.09 13.94
C SER A 110 -1.99 19.55 15.10
N ARG A 111 -3.21 19.03 15.23
CA ARG A 111 -4.18 19.45 16.27
C ARG A 111 -3.88 18.86 17.64
N ASP A 112 -3.64 17.54 17.69
CA ASP A 112 -3.66 16.78 18.94
C ASP A 112 -2.25 16.71 19.58
N PHE A 113 -1.19 16.91 18.76
CA PHE A 113 0.20 16.81 19.19
C PHE A 113 1.04 18.06 18.85
N GLY A 114 0.41 19.16 18.45
CA GLY A 114 1.12 20.42 18.14
C GLY A 114 2.14 20.27 17.01
N GLY A 115 1.90 19.42 16.03
CA GLY A 115 2.78 19.16 14.90
C GLY A 115 3.97 18.23 15.21
N ARG A 116 4.05 17.65 16.39
CA ARG A 116 5.13 16.73 16.80
C ARG A 116 4.61 15.30 16.82
N PHE A 117 5.37 14.38 16.24
CA PHE A 117 5.03 12.96 16.27
C PHE A 117 5.14 12.40 17.69
N PRO A 118 4.12 11.67 18.18
CA PRO A 118 4.23 10.94 19.44
C PRO A 118 5.26 9.81 19.31
N ALA A 119 6.03 9.56 20.36
CA ALA A 119 7.06 8.53 20.35
C ALA A 119 6.53 7.15 20.76
N GLU A 120 5.40 7.12 21.43
CA GLU A 120 4.83 5.88 21.97
C GLU A 120 3.96 5.19 20.93
N ARG A 121 4.14 3.87 20.75
CA ARG A 121 3.37 3.05 19.80
C ARG A 121 1.86 3.21 20.00
N SER A 122 1.40 3.22 21.25
CA SER A 122 -0.03 3.34 21.57
C SER A 122 -0.66 4.66 21.10
N GLU A 123 0.10 5.73 21.06
CA GLU A 123 -0.35 7.02 20.52
C GLU A 123 -0.30 7.03 18.99
N LEU A 124 0.76 6.46 18.40
CA LEU A 124 0.87 6.31 16.96
C LEU A 124 -0.26 5.47 16.37
N GLU A 125 -0.73 4.43 17.06
CA GLU A 125 -1.86 3.59 16.65
C GLU A 125 -3.20 4.34 16.55
N LYS A 126 -3.36 5.48 17.22
CA LYS A 126 -4.57 6.31 17.14
C LYS A 126 -4.64 7.13 15.86
N LEU A 127 -3.52 7.26 15.14
CA LEU A 127 -3.46 7.98 13.87
C LEU A 127 -4.18 7.22 12.76
N ALA A 128 -4.88 7.95 11.90
CA ALA A 128 -5.61 7.36 10.79
C ALA A 128 -4.66 6.57 9.86
N GLY A 129 -5.01 5.31 9.59
CA GLY A 129 -4.23 4.42 8.71
C GLY A 129 -2.97 3.82 9.32
N VAL A 130 -2.72 4.05 10.60
CA VAL A 130 -1.58 3.50 11.34
C VAL A 130 -2.05 2.33 12.22
N GLY A 131 -1.70 1.11 11.81
CA GLY A 131 -1.94 -0.08 12.62
C GLY A 131 -0.73 -0.42 13.49
N ARG A 132 -0.88 -1.40 14.38
CA ARG A 132 0.13 -1.82 15.36
C ARG A 132 1.53 -2.02 14.73
N SER A 133 1.63 -2.73 13.61
CA SER A 133 2.92 -2.99 12.95
C SER A 133 3.55 -1.72 12.39
N THR A 134 2.76 -0.84 11.76
CA THR A 134 3.24 0.45 11.26
C THR A 134 3.65 1.38 12.39
N ALA A 135 2.87 1.44 13.47
CA ALA A 135 3.20 2.23 14.67
C ALA A 135 4.52 1.75 15.31
N ALA A 136 4.71 0.43 15.40
CA ALA A 136 5.95 -0.17 15.90
C ALA A 136 7.16 0.16 15.02
N ALA A 137 7.00 0.13 13.68
CA ALA A 137 8.07 0.53 12.76
C ALA A 137 8.46 1.99 12.94
N ILE A 138 7.48 2.89 13.01
CA ILE A 138 7.73 4.32 13.25
C ILE A 138 8.42 4.53 14.60
N ALA A 139 7.92 3.90 15.66
CA ALA A 139 8.51 4.00 17.01
C ALA A 139 9.96 3.50 17.05
N ALA A 140 10.25 2.39 16.35
CA ALA A 140 11.59 1.84 16.28
C ALA A 140 12.56 2.71 15.45
N PHE A 141 12.14 3.15 14.24
CA PHE A 141 13.02 3.90 13.35
C PHE A 141 13.23 5.35 13.77
N ALA A 142 12.16 6.04 14.17
CA ALA A 142 12.23 7.46 14.48
C ALA A 142 12.63 7.76 15.93
N PHE A 143 12.32 6.85 16.86
CA PHE A 143 12.47 7.09 18.29
C PHE A 143 13.30 6.03 19.03
N GLY A 144 13.81 5.01 18.34
CA GLY A 144 14.59 3.93 18.95
C GLY A 144 13.80 3.11 19.97
N ARG A 145 12.47 3.13 19.92
CA ARG A 145 11.63 2.37 20.84
C ARG A 145 11.75 0.88 20.58
N ARG A 146 11.78 0.10 21.68
CA ARG A 146 11.88 -1.35 21.62
C ARG A 146 10.50 -1.97 21.33
N GLU A 147 10.10 -1.88 20.07
CA GLU A 147 8.81 -2.35 19.54
C GLU A 147 9.05 -3.29 18.34
N THR A 148 8.27 -4.35 18.24
CA THR A 148 8.38 -5.29 17.11
C THR A 148 7.32 -5.05 16.06
N ILE A 149 7.64 -5.35 14.80
CA ILE A 149 6.71 -5.36 13.67
C ILE A 149 6.18 -6.76 13.39
N LEU A 150 4.99 -6.84 12.80
CA LEU A 150 4.41 -8.11 12.34
C LEU A 150 3.61 -7.89 11.05
N ASP A 151 4.30 -7.60 9.97
CA ASP A 151 3.71 -7.53 8.63
C ASP A 151 3.63 -8.93 7.98
N GLY A 152 3.12 -9.02 6.75
CA GLY A 152 3.02 -10.29 6.03
C GLY A 152 4.36 -10.99 5.78
N ASN A 153 5.46 -10.25 5.69
CA ASN A 153 6.81 -10.79 5.55
C ASN A 153 7.29 -11.38 6.87
N VAL A 154 7.14 -10.63 7.96
CA VAL A 154 7.53 -11.07 9.30
C VAL A 154 6.71 -12.28 9.75
N LYS A 155 5.39 -12.28 9.53
CA LYS A 155 4.53 -13.45 9.78
C LYS A 155 5.08 -14.69 9.09
N ARG A 156 5.49 -14.59 7.82
CA ARG A 156 6.09 -15.70 7.06
C ARG A 156 7.42 -16.15 7.64
N VAL A 157 8.30 -15.21 8.01
CA VAL A 157 9.59 -15.50 8.62
C VAL A 157 9.39 -16.28 9.93
N LEU A 158 8.51 -15.80 10.81
CA LEU A 158 8.22 -16.44 12.10
C LEU A 158 7.58 -17.81 11.94
N CYS A 159 6.60 -17.95 11.04
CA CYS A 159 5.99 -19.26 10.77
C CYS A 159 7.02 -20.29 10.31
N ARG A 160 7.99 -19.88 9.49
CA ARG A 160 9.06 -20.80 9.04
C ARG A 160 10.13 -21.02 10.09
N LEU A 161 10.59 -19.97 10.75
CA LEU A 161 11.61 -20.07 11.78
C LEU A 161 11.21 -21.04 12.89
N LEU A 162 9.97 -20.95 13.34
CA LEU A 162 9.43 -21.70 14.48
C LEU A 162 8.54 -22.89 14.05
N ALA A 163 8.44 -23.21 12.76
CA ALA A 163 7.57 -24.22 12.16
C ALA A 163 6.10 -24.10 12.63
N LEU A 164 5.59 -22.87 12.81
CA LEU A 164 4.22 -22.63 13.29
C LEU A 164 3.21 -22.89 12.18
N ASP A 165 2.30 -23.82 12.46
CA ASP A 165 1.31 -24.31 11.51
C ASP A 165 -0.06 -23.68 11.78
N GLY A 166 -0.39 -22.61 11.07
CA GLY A 166 -1.64 -21.87 11.21
C GLY A 166 -1.86 -20.86 10.08
N ASP A 167 -3.09 -20.33 10.01
CA ASP A 167 -3.43 -19.24 9.07
C ASP A 167 -3.05 -17.89 9.70
N PRO A 168 -2.11 -17.13 9.13
CA PRO A 168 -1.74 -15.79 9.63
C PRO A 168 -2.87 -14.75 9.60
N ALA A 169 -4.00 -15.05 8.97
CA ALA A 169 -5.21 -14.23 8.99
C ALA A 169 -6.15 -14.56 10.16
N ASP A 170 -5.96 -15.69 10.83
CA ASP A 170 -6.70 -16.01 12.06
C ASP A 170 -6.22 -15.14 13.22
N LYS A 171 -7.16 -14.49 13.91
CA LYS A 171 -6.85 -13.56 15.01
C LYS A 171 -6.16 -14.20 16.21
N THR A 172 -6.46 -15.47 16.49
CA THR A 172 -5.84 -16.20 17.61
C THR A 172 -4.41 -16.56 17.27
N PHE A 173 -4.19 -17.06 16.05
CA PHE A 173 -2.86 -17.35 15.54
C PHE A 173 -2.02 -16.07 15.38
N GLU A 174 -2.61 -14.98 14.92
CA GLU A 174 -1.93 -13.68 14.86
C GLU A 174 -1.46 -13.19 16.22
N ARG A 175 -2.29 -13.34 17.29
CA ARG A 175 -1.88 -13.02 18.66
C ARG A 175 -0.71 -13.89 19.15
N GLN A 176 -0.67 -15.15 18.74
CA GLN A 176 0.48 -16.03 19.02
C GLN A 176 1.74 -15.53 18.31
N LEU A 177 1.65 -15.16 17.04
CA LEU A 177 2.77 -14.61 16.27
C LEU A 177 3.30 -13.31 16.90
N TRP A 178 2.43 -12.43 17.40
CA TRP A 178 2.86 -11.22 18.13
C TRP A 178 3.68 -11.57 19.38
N ARG A 179 3.26 -12.54 20.19
CA ARG A 179 4.03 -12.98 21.37
C ARG A 179 5.41 -13.48 20.98
N HIS A 180 5.52 -14.30 19.95
CA HIS A 180 6.83 -14.75 19.45
C HIS A 180 7.67 -13.59 18.94
N ALA A 181 7.10 -12.65 18.20
CA ALA A 181 7.81 -11.48 17.73
C ALA A 181 8.37 -10.62 18.88
N GLU A 182 7.62 -10.47 19.97
CA GLU A 182 8.06 -9.76 21.19
C GLU A 182 9.19 -10.47 21.91
N GLN A 183 9.14 -11.81 21.98
CA GLN A 183 10.20 -12.63 22.60
C GLN A 183 11.54 -12.56 21.85
N LEU A 184 11.51 -12.29 20.55
CA LEU A 184 12.69 -12.23 19.70
C LEU A 184 13.33 -10.85 19.59
N LEU A 185 12.81 -9.84 20.31
CA LEU A 185 13.36 -8.49 20.32
C LEU A 185 14.79 -8.44 20.88
N PRO A 186 15.69 -7.63 20.29
CA PRO A 186 17.01 -7.41 20.86
C PRO A 186 16.91 -6.74 22.24
N PRO A 187 17.87 -7.01 23.16
CA PRO A 187 17.85 -6.37 24.48
C PRO A 187 18.15 -4.88 24.40
N ALA A 188 19.02 -4.44 23.48
CA ALA A 188 19.45 -3.05 23.35
C ALA A 188 18.56 -2.25 22.39
N ALA A 189 18.07 -1.11 22.84
CA ALA A 189 17.27 -0.19 22.01
C ALA A 189 18.06 0.37 20.81
N ALA A 190 19.37 0.55 20.95
CA ALA A 190 20.25 1.02 19.88
C ALA A 190 20.28 0.08 18.66
N ASP A 191 19.91 -1.17 18.81
CA ASP A 191 19.85 -2.15 17.73
C ASP A 191 18.51 -2.18 16.99
N MET A 192 17.51 -1.46 17.47
CA MET A 192 16.13 -1.57 16.95
C MET A 192 15.99 -1.21 15.49
N ALA A 193 16.66 -0.16 15.02
CA ALA A 193 16.60 0.24 13.60
C ALA A 193 17.15 -0.87 12.69
N ALA A 194 18.32 -1.46 13.04
CA ALA A 194 18.90 -2.55 12.27
C ALA A 194 18.06 -3.84 12.37
N TYR A 195 17.50 -4.14 13.53
CA TYR A 195 16.62 -5.28 13.74
C TYR A 195 15.33 -5.17 12.91
N THR A 196 14.65 -4.03 12.98
CA THR A 196 13.39 -3.78 12.26
C THR A 196 13.61 -3.81 10.75
N GLN A 197 14.66 -3.13 10.26
CA GLN A 197 15.06 -3.21 8.85
C GLN A 197 15.43 -4.63 8.44
N GLY A 198 16.13 -5.34 9.29
CA GLY A 198 16.53 -6.74 9.06
C GLY A 198 15.33 -7.68 8.89
N LEU A 199 14.27 -7.52 9.68
CA LEU A 199 13.03 -8.27 9.54
C LEU A 199 12.37 -8.03 8.17
N MET A 200 12.29 -6.77 7.75
CA MET A 200 11.73 -6.38 6.44
C MET A 200 12.59 -6.95 5.30
N ASP A 201 13.91 -6.78 5.38
CA ASP A 201 14.86 -7.22 4.36
C ASP A 201 14.89 -8.73 4.23
N LEU A 202 15.00 -9.46 5.35
CA LEU A 202 15.02 -10.92 5.35
C LEU A 202 13.78 -11.50 4.68
N GLY A 203 12.60 -10.94 5.01
CA GLY A 203 11.36 -11.35 4.38
C GLY A 203 11.26 -10.99 2.89
N ALA A 204 11.74 -9.82 2.50
CA ALA A 204 11.65 -9.35 1.13
C ALA A 204 12.65 -10.01 0.18
N THR A 205 13.89 -10.27 0.63
CA THR A 205 15.01 -10.66 -0.25
C THR A 205 15.42 -12.11 -0.14
N VAL A 206 15.37 -12.71 1.06
CA VAL A 206 15.85 -14.06 1.34
C VAL A 206 14.72 -15.03 1.60
N CYS A 207 13.97 -14.83 2.69
CA CYS A 207 12.83 -15.69 3.05
C CYS A 207 11.59 -15.37 2.22
N ARG A 208 11.70 -15.39 0.89
CA ARG A 208 10.65 -15.02 -0.06
C ARG A 208 9.46 -15.97 0.01
N ARG A 209 8.31 -15.51 -0.47
CA ARG A 209 7.05 -16.30 -0.51
C ARG A 209 7.21 -17.58 -1.32
N SER A 210 7.78 -17.46 -2.50
CA SER A 210 8.14 -18.59 -3.37
C SER A 210 9.65 -18.65 -3.52
N LYS A 211 10.21 -19.87 -3.56
CA LYS A 211 11.64 -20.11 -3.73
C LYS A 211 12.51 -19.32 -2.75
N PRO A 212 12.36 -19.53 -1.41
CA PRO A 212 13.21 -18.86 -0.44
C PRO A 212 14.67 -19.30 -0.64
N ASP A 213 15.60 -18.37 -0.48
CA ASP A 213 17.04 -18.65 -0.52
C ASP A 213 17.51 -19.05 0.87
N CYS A 214 17.27 -20.31 1.22
CA CYS A 214 17.65 -20.83 2.52
C CYS A 214 19.17 -20.98 2.71
N ALA A 215 19.95 -21.05 1.63
CA ALA A 215 21.42 -21.17 1.72
C ALA A 215 22.03 -19.84 2.18
N ALA A 216 21.51 -18.69 1.70
CA ALA A 216 21.95 -17.36 2.10
C ALA A 216 21.28 -16.84 3.38
N CYS A 217 20.40 -17.64 4.02
CA CYS A 217 19.63 -17.19 5.16
C CYS A 217 20.48 -17.18 6.46
N PRO A 218 20.54 -16.07 7.21
CA PRO A 218 21.28 -16.03 8.48
C PRO A 218 20.70 -16.95 9.56
N MET A 219 19.46 -17.45 9.35
CA MET A 219 18.78 -18.39 10.26
C MET A 219 18.85 -19.85 9.78
N HIS A 220 19.68 -20.13 8.80
CA HIS A 220 19.75 -21.40 8.11
C HIS A 220 19.74 -22.63 9.05
N ASP A 221 20.59 -22.65 10.05
CA ASP A 221 20.79 -23.77 10.98
C ASP A 221 19.79 -23.81 12.16
N ILE A 222 19.14 -22.67 12.47
CA ILE A 222 18.14 -22.58 13.54
C ILE A 222 16.69 -22.56 13.03
N CYS A 223 16.47 -22.67 11.72
CA CYS A 223 15.15 -22.62 11.11
C CYS A 223 14.46 -23.98 11.12
N ALA A 224 13.42 -24.14 11.95
CA ALA A 224 12.69 -25.39 12.09
C ALA A 224 12.01 -25.83 10.78
N ALA A 225 11.35 -24.93 10.04
CA ALA A 225 10.72 -25.31 8.78
C ALA A 225 11.73 -25.78 7.72
N ARG A 226 12.96 -25.27 7.74
CA ARG A 226 14.02 -25.76 6.85
C ARG A 226 14.46 -27.16 7.27
N ARG A 227 14.74 -27.37 8.55
CA ARG A 227 15.11 -28.68 9.10
C ARG A 227 14.07 -29.75 8.74
N ASP A 228 12.78 -29.38 8.86
CA ASP A 228 11.65 -30.29 8.66
C ASP A 228 11.18 -30.35 7.19
N GLY A 229 11.87 -29.70 6.23
CA GLY A 229 11.51 -29.69 4.80
C GLY A 229 10.23 -28.89 4.46
N ARG A 230 9.67 -28.11 5.39
CA ARG A 230 8.35 -27.48 5.32
C ARG A 230 8.32 -26.02 4.87
N THR A 231 9.41 -25.48 4.33
CA THR A 231 9.49 -24.07 3.93
C THR A 231 8.51 -23.68 2.83
N ALA A 232 8.09 -24.62 1.96
CA ALA A 232 7.11 -24.38 0.90
C ALA A 232 5.66 -24.37 1.42
N GLU A 233 5.39 -25.07 2.53
CA GLU A 233 4.06 -25.21 3.14
C GLU A 233 3.71 -24.01 4.02
N LEU A 234 4.71 -23.43 4.71
CA LEU A 234 4.51 -22.40 5.74
C LEU A 234 4.73 -20.98 5.21
N PRO A 235 3.90 -20.02 5.66
CA PRO A 235 2.67 -20.19 6.41
C PRO A 235 1.57 -20.87 5.58
N ARG A 236 0.57 -21.46 6.21
CA ARG A 236 -0.58 -22.01 5.50
C ARG A 236 -1.25 -20.93 4.64
N LYS A 237 -1.53 -21.28 3.40
CA LYS A 237 -2.21 -20.37 2.47
C LYS A 237 -3.71 -20.52 2.68
N LYS A 238 -4.39 -19.40 2.94
CA LYS A 238 -5.83 -19.36 2.76
C LYS A 238 -6.14 -19.51 1.28
N SER A 239 -7.21 -20.24 0.94
CA SER A 239 -7.72 -20.29 -0.43
C SER A 239 -8.01 -18.85 -0.89
N THR A 240 -7.40 -18.44 -2.00
CA THR A 240 -7.69 -17.12 -2.57
C THR A 240 -9.08 -17.12 -3.16
N ALA A 241 -9.93 -16.18 -2.73
CA ALA A 241 -11.22 -15.98 -3.39
C ALA A 241 -11.00 -15.70 -4.89
N ALA A 242 -11.89 -16.21 -5.73
CA ALA A 242 -11.85 -15.97 -7.17
C ALA A 242 -11.88 -14.47 -7.45
N VAL A 243 -11.06 -14.04 -8.41
CA VAL A 243 -11.02 -12.64 -8.85
C VAL A 243 -12.31 -12.35 -9.60
N LYS A 244 -13.11 -11.40 -9.11
CA LYS A 244 -14.36 -11.00 -9.75
C LYS A 244 -14.07 -10.19 -11.02
N GLN A 245 -14.59 -10.60 -12.16
CA GLN A 245 -14.58 -9.79 -13.38
C GLN A 245 -15.70 -8.75 -13.32
N GLN A 246 -15.42 -7.55 -13.83
CA GLN A 246 -16.38 -6.46 -13.91
C GLN A 246 -16.11 -5.63 -15.17
N THR A 247 -17.12 -5.44 -15.99
CA THR A 247 -17.07 -4.52 -17.14
C THR A 247 -17.51 -3.13 -16.69
N LEU A 248 -16.80 -2.10 -17.16
CA LEU A 248 -17.11 -0.69 -16.96
C LEU A 248 -17.12 0.02 -18.30
N TYR A 249 -18.10 0.86 -18.54
CA TYR A 249 -18.16 1.75 -19.70
C TYR A 249 -17.69 3.12 -19.28
N TRP A 250 -16.63 3.63 -19.92
CA TRP A 250 -16.16 5.00 -19.75
C TRP A 250 -16.72 5.86 -20.87
N LEU A 251 -17.12 7.07 -20.54
CA LEU A 251 -17.63 8.02 -21.53
C LEU A 251 -16.62 9.16 -21.70
N ASP A 252 -15.86 9.12 -22.80
CA ASP A 252 -14.91 10.15 -23.23
C ASP A 252 -15.65 11.22 -24.04
N LEU A 253 -16.30 12.15 -23.33
CA LEU A 253 -16.92 13.31 -23.97
C LEU A 253 -15.93 14.46 -24.05
N ARG A 254 -15.75 15.00 -25.26
CA ARG A 254 -14.87 16.15 -25.52
C ARG A 254 -15.60 17.29 -26.19
N ARG A 255 -15.26 18.51 -25.79
CA ARG A 255 -15.64 19.75 -26.46
C ARG A 255 -14.70 20.04 -27.65
N ALA A 256 -15.07 21.04 -28.46
CA ALA A 256 -14.28 21.49 -29.61
C ALA A 256 -12.89 22.04 -29.20
N ASP A 257 -12.78 22.62 -28.01
CA ASP A 257 -11.52 23.11 -27.40
C ASP A 257 -10.64 21.99 -26.81
N GLY A 258 -11.08 20.74 -26.94
CA GLY A 258 -10.39 19.58 -26.38
C GLY A 258 -10.68 19.31 -24.90
N SER A 259 -11.49 20.14 -24.24
CA SER A 259 -11.89 19.92 -22.84
C SER A 259 -12.61 18.59 -22.67
N LEU A 260 -12.23 17.84 -21.64
CA LEU A 260 -12.69 16.51 -21.30
C LEU A 260 -13.65 16.56 -20.12
N LEU A 261 -14.77 15.83 -20.20
CA LEU A 261 -15.68 15.72 -19.08
C LEU A 261 -15.12 14.74 -18.04
N LEU A 262 -14.82 15.25 -16.85
CA LEU A 262 -14.38 14.44 -15.71
C LEU A 262 -15.41 14.49 -14.58
N ALA A 263 -15.44 13.41 -13.80
CA ALA A 263 -16.23 13.31 -12.58
C ALA A 263 -15.31 12.97 -11.40
N LYS A 264 -15.47 13.67 -10.27
CA LYS A 264 -14.83 13.26 -9.02
C LYS A 264 -15.50 11.99 -8.50
N ARG A 265 -14.72 10.93 -8.31
CA ARG A 265 -15.23 9.64 -7.80
C ARG A 265 -15.70 9.79 -6.36
N PRO A 266 -16.73 9.05 -5.94
CA PRO A 266 -17.18 9.03 -4.55
C PRO A 266 -16.06 8.69 -3.57
N PRO A 267 -16.20 9.03 -2.27
CA PRO A 267 -15.17 8.77 -1.25
C PRO A 267 -14.97 7.28 -0.95
N LYS A 268 -15.82 6.40 -1.50
CA LYS A 268 -15.73 4.94 -1.38
C LYS A 268 -15.77 4.28 -2.77
N GLY A 269 -15.18 3.09 -2.87
CA GLY A 269 -15.19 2.30 -4.11
C GLY A 269 -13.87 2.40 -4.90
N ILE A 270 -13.95 2.00 -6.18
CA ILE A 270 -12.79 1.98 -7.08
C ILE A 270 -12.36 3.42 -7.37
N TRP A 271 -11.05 3.71 -7.22
CA TRP A 271 -10.44 5.04 -7.45
C TRP A 271 -11.11 6.18 -6.66
N ALA A 272 -11.56 5.87 -5.44
CA ALA A 272 -12.26 6.81 -4.58
C ALA A 272 -11.49 8.13 -4.40
N GLY A 273 -12.16 9.25 -4.64
CA GLY A 273 -11.63 10.61 -4.54
C GLY A 273 -10.81 11.09 -5.74
N LEU A 274 -10.46 10.22 -6.69
CA LEU A 274 -9.81 10.62 -7.94
C LEU A 274 -10.82 11.14 -8.97
N TYR A 275 -10.31 11.81 -9.98
CA TYR A 275 -11.09 12.22 -11.13
C TYR A 275 -11.01 11.16 -12.24
N CYS A 276 -12.15 10.84 -12.83
CA CYS A 276 -12.26 9.82 -13.86
C CYS A 276 -13.27 10.26 -14.92
N LEU A 277 -13.23 9.64 -16.10
CA LEU A 277 -14.33 9.72 -17.03
C LEU A 277 -15.64 9.26 -16.36
N PRO A 278 -16.80 9.82 -16.72
CA PRO A 278 -18.08 9.26 -16.33
C PRO A 278 -18.09 7.76 -16.58
N SER A 279 -18.46 6.98 -15.55
CA SER A 279 -18.28 5.53 -15.55
C SER A 279 -19.60 4.84 -15.23
N PHE A 280 -19.96 3.83 -16.01
CA PHE A 280 -21.24 3.13 -15.97
C PHE A 280 -21.04 1.63 -15.94
N ASP A 281 -21.98 0.91 -15.30
CA ASP A 281 -21.98 -0.56 -15.24
C ASP A 281 -22.71 -1.19 -16.44
N SER A 282 -23.34 -0.38 -17.32
CA SER A 282 -24.00 -0.85 -18.52
C SER A 282 -23.89 0.14 -19.67
N LEU A 283 -23.87 -0.38 -20.90
CA LEU A 283 -23.85 0.40 -22.13
C LEU A 283 -25.08 1.32 -22.25
N ALA A 284 -26.27 0.81 -21.87
CA ALA A 284 -27.51 1.60 -21.91
C ALA A 284 -27.45 2.83 -20.99
N ALA A 285 -26.86 2.70 -19.80
CA ALA A 285 -26.67 3.83 -18.88
C ALA A 285 -25.68 4.86 -19.45
N ALA A 286 -24.61 4.42 -20.11
CA ALA A 286 -23.66 5.30 -20.76
C ALA A 286 -24.32 6.07 -21.93
N HIS A 287 -25.14 5.41 -22.76
CA HIS A 287 -25.92 6.05 -23.85
C HIS A 287 -26.87 7.08 -23.30
N ALA A 288 -27.70 6.73 -22.30
CA ALA A 288 -28.67 7.65 -21.71
C ALA A 288 -28.01 8.90 -21.11
N PHE A 289 -26.82 8.75 -20.56
CA PHE A 289 -26.04 9.89 -20.05
C PHE A 289 -25.46 10.72 -21.20
N ALA A 290 -24.94 10.11 -22.25
CA ALA A 290 -24.40 10.83 -23.42
C ALA A 290 -25.47 11.68 -24.14
N GLU A 291 -26.70 11.17 -24.20
CA GLU A 291 -27.84 11.90 -24.78
C GLU A 291 -28.11 13.24 -24.06
N GLN A 292 -27.91 13.31 -22.75
CA GLN A 292 -28.04 14.55 -21.96
C GLN A 292 -27.04 15.63 -22.40
N TYR A 293 -25.92 15.18 -23.02
CA TYR A 293 -24.87 16.05 -23.56
C TYR A 293 -24.96 16.20 -25.09
N GLY A 294 -26.14 15.89 -25.69
CA GLY A 294 -26.38 16.01 -27.10
C GLY A 294 -25.61 14.99 -27.98
N CYS A 295 -25.18 13.88 -27.37
CA CYS A 295 -24.49 12.80 -28.07
C CYS A 295 -25.41 11.57 -28.14
N PRO A 296 -26.19 11.37 -29.24
CA PRO A 296 -27.00 10.16 -29.40
C PRO A 296 -26.11 8.92 -29.53
N ALA A 297 -26.65 7.74 -29.23
CA ALA A 297 -25.91 6.47 -29.26
C ALA A 297 -25.17 6.25 -30.59
N ALA A 298 -25.70 6.65 -31.72
CA ALA A 298 -25.07 6.56 -33.04
C ALA A 298 -23.82 7.44 -33.19
N ALA A 299 -23.62 8.44 -32.34
CA ALA A 299 -22.45 9.32 -32.33
C ALA A 299 -21.32 8.84 -31.43
N LEU A 300 -21.55 7.77 -30.68
CA LEU A 300 -20.53 7.17 -29.81
C LEU A 300 -19.70 6.18 -30.59
N HIS A 301 -18.38 6.30 -30.44
CA HIS A 301 -17.42 5.37 -30.99
C HIS A 301 -16.84 4.52 -29.87
N GLU A 302 -16.91 3.21 -30.00
CA GLU A 302 -16.27 2.28 -29.08
C GLU A 302 -14.77 2.21 -29.38
N GLU A 303 -13.99 2.52 -28.36
CA GLU A 303 -12.52 2.48 -28.41
C GLU A 303 -12.00 1.12 -27.95
N SER A 304 -10.70 0.86 -28.16
CA SER A 304 -10.07 -0.39 -27.72
C SER A 304 -10.24 -0.61 -26.22
N PRO A 305 -10.73 -1.78 -25.79
CA PRO A 305 -10.90 -2.12 -24.39
C PRO A 305 -9.60 -2.11 -23.59
N LEU A 306 -9.66 -1.70 -22.33
CA LEU A 306 -8.55 -1.67 -21.40
C LEU A 306 -8.76 -2.71 -20.29
N SER A 307 -7.77 -3.56 -20.05
CA SER A 307 -7.78 -4.45 -18.89
C SER A 307 -7.00 -3.83 -17.74
N HIS A 308 -7.63 -3.80 -16.55
CA HIS A 308 -6.97 -3.30 -15.34
C HIS A 308 -7.23 -4.19 -14.14
N ARG A 309 -6.14 -4.75 -13.57
CA ARG A 309 -6.22 -5.64 -12.42
C ARG A 309 -6.13 -4.89 -11.11
N LEU A 310 -7.14 -5.08 -10.27
CA LEU A 310 -7.15 -4.71 -8.85
C LEU A 310 -6.93 -5.96 -7.98
N THR A 311 -6.77 -5.78 -6.68
CA THR A 311 -6.50 -6.90 -5.73
C THR A 311 -7.56 -8.00 -5.81
N HIS A 312 -8.85 -7.63 -5.91
CA HIS A 312 -9.98 -8.57 -5.88
C HIS A 312 -10.85 -8.51 -7.14
N ARG A 313 -10.47 -7.72 -8.15
CA ARG A 313 -11.25 -7.53 -9.38
C ARG A 313 -10.34 -7.43 -10.59
N LEU A 314 -10.83 -7.90 -11.71
CA LEU A 314 -10.30 -7.63 -13.04
C LEU A 314 -11.33 -6.74 -13.73
N LEU A 315 -10.94 -5.51 -14.03
CA LEU A 315 -11.79 -4.57 -14.76
C LEU A 315 -11.53 -4.72 -16.24
N GLU A 316 -12.58 -4.85 -17.00
CA GLU A 316 -12.61 -4.63 -18.44
C GLU A 316 -13.28 -3.28 -18.68
N ILE A 317 -12.52 -2.33 -19.19
CA ILE A 317 -12.98 -0.95 -19.35
C ILE A 317 -13.17 -0.70 -20.83
N ILE A 318 -14.38 -0.35 -21.23
CA ILE A 318 -14.75 -0.07 -22.62
C ILE A 318 -14.97 1.44 -22.72
N PRO A 319 -14.03 2.21 -23.32
CA PRO A 319 -14.24 3.63 -23.54
C PRO A 319 -15.17 3.86 -24.74
N LEU A 320 -16.08 4.81 -24.57
CA LEU A 320 -16.96 5.31 -25.60
C LEU A 320 -16.64 6.79 -25.83
N SER A 321 -16.17 7.15 -27.01
CA SER A 321 -15.77 8.52 -27.33
C SER A 321 -16.81 9.26 -28.16
N ALA A 322 -17.03 10.56 -27.86
CA ALA A 322 -17.82 11.44 -28.69
C ALA A 322 -17.43 12.92 -28.50
N ARG A 323 -17.79 13.73 -29.46
CA ARG A 323 -17.67 15.19 -29.37
C ARG A 323 -19.03 15.85 -29.13
N THR A 324 -19.06 16.73 -28.15
CA THR A 324 -20.26 17.51 -27.83
C THR A 324 -20.07 18.99 -28.15
N ARG A 325 -21.16 19.64 -28.52
CA ARG A 325 -21.25 21.10 -28.75
C ARG A 325 -21.91 21.84 -27.58
N GLN A 326 -22.32 21.13 -26.51
CA GLN A 326 -23.01 21.76 -25.40
C GLN A 326 -22.08 22.70 -24.63
N PRO A 327 -22.45 24.00 -24.51
CA PRO A 327 -21.66 25.01 -23.83
C PRO A 327 -21.84 25.01 -22.30
N GLU A 328 -22.84 24.27 -21.77
CA GLU A 328 -23.27 24.38 -20.39
C GLU A 328 -22.28 23.85 -19.40
N THR A 329 -22.20 24.49 -18.22
CA THR A 329 -21.46 23.99 -17.06
C THR A 329 -22.19 22.77 -16.53
N PRO A 330 -21.55 21.60 -16.45
CA PRO A 330 -22.21 20.40 -15.98
C PRO A 330 -22.52 20.51 -14.48
N ALA A 331 -23.57 19.84 -14.04
CA ALA A 331 -23.89 19.74 -12.63
C ALA A 331 -22.84 18.86 -11.93
N ALA A 332 -22.52 19.16 -10.65
CA ALA A 332 -21.67 18.32 -9.84
C ALA A 332 -22.18 16.86 -9.83
N PRO A 333 -21.31 15.87 -9.84
CA PRO A 333 -19.85 15.91 -9.64
C PRO A 333 -19.02 16.09 -10.94
N TYR A 334 -19.64 16.49 -12.06
CA TYR A 334 -18.98 16.59 -13.36
C TYR A 334 -18.40 17.98 -13.59
N GLN A 335 -17.30 18.04 -14.35
CA GLN A 335 -16.67 19.29 -14.76
C GLN A 335 -15.91 19.12 -16.07
N TRP A 336 -15.85 20.19 -16.86
CA TRP A 336 -15.00 20.27 -18.04
C TRP A 336 -13.58 20.65 -17.62
N VAL A 337 -12.62 19.86 -18.05
CA VAL A 337 -11.20 20.06 -17.75
C VAL A 337 -10.45 20.19 -19.07
N SER A 338 -9.76 21.32 -19.26
CA SER A 338 -8.96 21.53 -20.46
C SER A 338 -7.70 20.62 -20.44
N PRO A 339 -7.12 20.30 -21.60
CA PRO A 339 -5.88 19.53 -21.67
C PRO A 339 -4.73 20.13 -20.84
N ALA A 340 -4.65 21.45 -20.76
CA ALA A 340 -3.62 22.15 -19.97
C ALA A 340 -3.82 21.96 -18.46
N GLN A 341 -5.04 21.77 -17.99
CA GLN A 341 -5.37 21.58 -16.58
C GLN A 341 -5.28 20.10 -16.13
N LEU A 342 -5.29 19.13 -17.05
CA LEU A 342 -5.27 17.70 -16.71
C LEU A 342 -4.15 17.30 -15.73
N PRO A 343 -2.93 17.88 -15.78
CA PRO A 343 -1.88 17.58 -14.80
C PRO A 343 -2.20 17.96 -13.35
N ASP A 344 -3.18 18.85 -13.15
CA ASP A 344 -3.62 19.28 -11.82
C ASP A 344 -4.61 18.31 -11.17
N TYR A 345 -5.05 17.30 -11.89
CA TYR A 345 -6.02 16.31 -11.43
C TYR A 345 -5.37 14.97 -11.11
N GLY A 346 -5.77 14.37 -9.99
CA GLY A 346 -5.39 12.99 -9.65
C GLY A 346 -6.20 12.00 -10.48
N LEU A 347 -5.59 11.36 -11.46
CA LEU A 347 -6.22 10.40 -12.35
C LEU A 347 -5.86 8.96 -11.99
N PRO A 348 -6.74 7.96 -12.18
CA PRO A 348 -6.37 6.57 -12.06
C PRO A 348 -5.44 6.14 -13.22
N LYS A 349 -4.49 5.25 -12.93
CA LYS A 349 -3.48 4.80 -13.91
C LYS A 349 -4.03 4.33 -15.26
N PRO A 350 -5.13 3.56 -15.33
CA PRO A 350 -5.70 3.20 -16.63
C PRO A 350 -6.22 4.40 -17.43
N LEU A 351 -6.71 5.47 -16.77
CA LEU A 351 -7.11 6.69 -17.47
C LEU A 351 -5.90 7.47 -18.00
N GLU A 352 -4.84 7.61 -17.21
CA GLU A 352 -3.60 8.22 -17.69
C GLU A 352 -3.08 7.53 -18.96
N ARG A 353 -3.06 6.18 -18.96
CA ARG A 353 -2.64 5.40 -20.15
C ARG A 353 -3.55 5.61 -21.34
N TYR A 354 -4.87 5.60 -21.11
CA TYR A 354 -5.85 5.85 -22.17
C TYR A 354 -5.62 7.21 -22.83
N LEU A 355 -5.50 8.27 -22.03
CA LEU A 355 -5.29 9.63 -22.54
C LEU A 355 -3.95 9.78 -23.27
N GLN A 356 -2.88 9.10 -22.83
CA GLN A 356 -1.60 9.06 -23.52
C GLN A 356 -1.70 8.41 -24.90
N HIS A 357 -2.48 7.33 -25.04
CA HIS A 357 -2.71 6.67 -26.34
C HIS A 357 -3.57 7.50 -27.29
N GLN A 358 -4.45 8.34 -26.79
CA GLN A 358 -5.27 9.23 -27.61
C GLN A 358 -4.50 10.47 -28.10
N ALA A 359 -3.36 10.78 -27.49
CA ALA A 359 -2.51 11.91 -27.85
C ALA A 359 -1.36 11.55 -28.80
N ALA A 360 -1.11 10.24 -29.03
CA ALA A 360 -0.08 9.71 -29.92
C ALA A 360 -0.64 9.48 -31.33
#